data_6892cbc0029c2b983b308a9c85f25353
#
_entry.id   6892cbc0029c2b983b308a9c85f25353
#
_cell.length_a   1.000
_cell.length_b   1.000
_cell.length_c   1.000
_cell.angle_alpha   90.00
_cell.angle_beta   90.00
_cell.angle_gamma   90.00
#
_symmetry.space_group_name_H-M   'P 1'
#
loop_
_entity.id
_entity.type
_entity.pdbx_description
1 polymer ?
#
loop_
_entity_poly.entity_id
_entity_poly.type
_entity_poly.pdbx_seq_one_letter_code
_entity_poly.pdbx_strand_id
1 'polypeptide(L)'
;MDRSRNTLPIDIAVGLLAGLVATRATGIVGEALARPMPEDVKEREERLRPEPTSRVAARKVAEGLGYSLDDRQLGLAAAAVHYGLGLAWGPVYGLLRRHGRMRPLAAGLATGAAMSLVMDEVLVPALGLSPPNRAFPAVTHVRGFLNHLAYGAVVALTAETVYRLTGTTPGPRSGGTRP
;
A
#
# COMPACT_ATOMS: atom_id res chain seq x y z
N MET A 1 14.42 -33.52 4.93
CA MET A 1 14.77 -32.12 5.22
C MET A 1 13.53 -31.26 5.01
N ASP A 2 13.00 -30.71 6.08
CA ASP A 2 11.73 -29.95 6.08
C ASP A 2 11.94 -28.60 5.37
N ARG A 3 11.51 -28.50 4.10
CA ARG A 3 11.54 -27.26 3.30
C ARG A 3 10.53 -26.22 3.76
N SER A 4 9.73 -26.50 4.80
CA SER A 4 8.68 -25.60 5.29
C SER A 4 9.20 -24.46 6.19
N ARG A 5 10.44 -24.53 6.65
CA ARG A 5 10.96 -23.65 7.71
C ARG A 5 11.60 -22.33 7.25
N ASN A 6 11.76 -22.08 5.93
CA ASN A 6 12.52 -20.90 5.49
C ASN A 6 11.87 -20.10 4.34
N THR A 7 10.54 -20.05 4.28
CA THR A 7 9.85 -19.30 3.23
C THR A 7 9.54 -17.85 3.59
N LEU A 8 9.55 -17.51 4.88
CA LEU A 8 9.25 -16.16 5.36
C LEU A 8 10.18 -15.08 4.77
N PRO A 9 11.51 -15.25 4.71
CA PRO A 9 12.39 -14.27 4.07
C PRO A 9 12.08 -14.07 2.59
N ILE A 10 11.72 -15.16 1.89
CA ILE A 10 11.34 -15.11 0.47
C ILE A 10 10.03 -14.33 0.33
N ASP A 11 9.03 -14.62 1.16
CA ASP A 11 7.74 -13.93 1.12
C ASP A 11 7.91 -12.43 1.42
N ILE A 12 8.78 -12.06 2.36
CA ILE A 12 9.12 -10.66 2.64
C ILE A 12 9.79 -10.01 1.42
N ALA A 13 10.82 -10.63 0.87
CA ALA A 13 11.55 -10.08 -0.28
C ALA A 13 10.64 -9.91 -1.51
N VAL A 14 9.83 -10.93 -1.82
CA VAL A 14 8.84 -10.88 -2.91
C VAL A 14 7.79 -9.80 -2.63
N GLY A 15 7.32 -9.71 -1.39
CA GLY A 15 6.36 -8.67 -0.97
C GLY A 15 6.92 -7.26 -1.11
N LEU A 16 8.16 -7.02 -0.66
CA LEU A 16 8.82 -5.72 -0.82
C LEU A 16 8.94 -5.32 -2.30
N LEU A 17 9.40 -6.23 -3.16
CA LEU A 17 9.49 -5.99 -4.60
C LEU A 17 8.10 -5.70 -5.20
N ALA A 18 7.11 -6.51 -4.86
CA ALA A 18 5.74 -6.35 -5.35
C ALA A 18 5.13 -5.02 -4.85
N GLY A 19 5.39 -4.63 -3.59
CA GLY A 19 4.97 -3.35 -3.03
C GLY A 19 5.60 -2.16 -3.75
N LEU A 20 6.88 -2.24 -4.12
CA LEU A 20 7.56 -1.20 -4.91
C LEU A 20 6.90 -1.03 -6.27
N VAL A 21 6.69 -2.13 -7.00
CA VAL A 21 6.05 -2.09 -8.33
C VAL A 21 4.63 -1.54 -8.22
N ALA A 22 3.86 -1.99 -7.23
CA ALA A 22 2.50 -1.53 -7.00
C ALA A 22 2.44 -0.03 -6.65
N THR A 23 3.35 0.46 -5.81
CA THR A 23 3.44 1.89 -5.47
C THR A 23 3.67 2.76 -6.71
N ARG A 24 4.49 2.31 -7.65
CA ARG A 24 4.67 3.00 -8.93
C ARG A 24 3.40 2.97 -9.79
N ALA A 25 2.73 1.83 -9.85
CA ALA A 25 1.51 1.66 -10.64
C ALA A 25 0.34 2.52 -10.12
N THR A 26 0.22 2.67 -8.79
CA THR A 26 -0.86 3.48 -8.18
C THR A 26 -0.77 4.97 -8.51
N GLY A 27 0.41 5.50 -8.83
CA GLY A 27 0.54 6.85 -9.35
C GLY A 27 -0.24 7.02 -10.66
N ILE A 28 -0.04 6.10 -11.61
CA ILE A 28 -0.72 6.10 -12.91
C ILE A 28 -2.24 5.88 -12.75
N VAL A 29 -2.62 4.91 -11.92
CA VAL A 29 -4.04 4.61 -11.66
C VAL A 29 -4.73 5.78 -10.95
N GLY A 30 -4.07 6.40 -9.97
CA GLY A 30 -4.60 7.56 -9.24
C GLY A 30 -4.87 8.74 -10.16
N GLU A 31 -3.95 9.05 -11.07
CA GLU A 31 -4.16 10.08 -12.10
C GLU A 31 -5.33 9.73 -13.04
N ALA A 32 -5.42 8.48 -13.49
CA ALA A 32 -6.51 8.03 -14.36
C ALA A 32 -7.88 8.14 -13.65
N LEU A 33 -7.94 7.80 -12.36
CA LEU A 33 -9.16 7.93 -11.55
C LEU A 33 -9.51 9.40 -11.22
N ALA A 34 -8.53 10.30 -11.21
CA ALA A 34 -8.75 11.72 -10.96
C ALA A 34 -9.25 12.49 -12.20
N ARG A 35 -8.90 12.04 -13.41
CA ARG A 35 -9.26 12.74 -14.66
C ARG A 35 -10.75 13.02 -14.82
N PRO A 36 -11.67 12.05 -14.61
CA PRO A 36 -13.11 12.26 -14.80
C PRO A 36 -13.78 13.02 -13.65
N MET A 37 -13.03 13.42 -12.62
CA MET A 37 -13.61 14.10 -11.46
C MET A 37 -14.07 15.51 -11.80
N PRO A 38 -15.25 15.95 -11.30
CA PRO A 38 -15.71 17.33 -11.43
C PRO A 38 -14.70 18.33 -10.86
N GLU A 39 -14.59 19.50 -11.46
CA GLU A 39 -13.59 20.50 -11.07
C GLU A 39 -13.82 21.05 -9.66
N ASP A 40 -15.08 21.27 -9.29
CA ASP A 40 -15.45 21.71 -7.92
C ASP A 40 -14.99 20.70 -6.83
N VAL A 41 -14.99 19.40 -7.15
CA VAL A 41 -14.49 18.36 -6.25
C VAL A 41 -12.96 18.45 -6.12
N LYS A 42 -12.25 18.61 -7.25
CA LYS A 42 -10.77 18.77 -7.25
C LYS A 42 -10.35 20.00 -6.45
N GLU A 43 -10.96 21.15 -6.74
CA GLU A 43 -10.68 22.38 -6.01
C GLU A 43 -10.98 22.27 -4.51
N ARG A 44 -12.05 21.56 -4.14
CA ARG A 44 -12.36 21.30 -2.74
C ARG A 44 -11.29 20.42 -2.08
N GLU A 45 -10.84 19.36 -2.76
CA GLU A 45 -9.77 18.48 -2.27
C GLU A 45 -8.45 19.25 -2.09
N GLU A 46 -8.07 20.09 -3.06
CA GLU A 46 -6.87 20.93 -2.99
C GLU A 46 -6.93 21.93 -1.83
N ARG A 47 -8.07 22.58 -1.62
CA ARG A 47 -8.25 23.47 -0.47
C ARG A 47 -8.14 22.75 0.87
N LEU A 48 -8.66 21.53 0.96
CA LEU A 48 -8.60 20.72 2.18
C LEU A 48 -7.22 20.11 2.42
N ARG A 49 -6.51 19.76 1.36
CA ARG A 49 -5.21 19.10 1.41
C ARG A 49 -4.26 19.69 0.37
N PRO A 50 -3.68 20.87 0.66
CA PRO A 50 -2.82 21.59 -0.29
C PRO A 50 -1.48 20.88 -0.55
N GLU A 51 -1.13 19.91 0.27
CA GLU A 51 0.09 19.12 0.09
C GLU A 51 -0.16 17.62 0.33
N PRO A 52 0.68 16.74 -0.25
CA PRO A 52 0.56 15.31 -0.06
C PRO A 52 0.71 14.90 1.42
N THR A 53 -0.09 13.94 1.86
CA THR A 53 -0.06 13.39 3.23
C THR A 53 1.33 12.90 3.64
N SER A 54 2.09 12.31 2.70
CA SER A 54 3.47 11.87 2.94
C SER A 54 4.42 13.05 3.26
N ARG A 55 4.17 14.23 2.69
CA ARG A 55 4.96 15.44 2.97
C ARG A 55 4.65 15.98 4.38
N VAL A 56 3.37 15.99 4.77
CA VAL A 56 2.96 16.33 6.14
C VAL A 56 3.57 15.36 7.15
N ALA A 57 3.52 14.05 6.86
CA ALA A 57 4.12 13.02 7.71
C ALA A 57 5.64 13.20 7.88
N ALA A 58 6.35 13.41 6.77
CA ALA A 58 7.79 13.61 6.79
C ALA A 58 8.18 14.84 7.62
N ARG A 59 7.45 15.94 7.47
CA ARG A 59 7.68 17.17 8.24
C ARG A 59 7.45 16.93 9.73
N LYS A 60 6.32 16.34 10.12
CA LYS A 60 6.00 16.05 11.53
C LYS A 60 7.04 15.14 12.20
N VAL A 61 7.53 14.12 11.47
CA VAL A 61 8.60 13.25 11.98
C VAL A 61 9.90 14.02 12.19
N ALA A 62 10.30 14.84 11.22
CA ALA A 62 11.51 15.66 11.34
C ALA A 62 11.43 16.64 12.51
N GLU A 63 10.33 17.38 12.61
CA GLU A 63 10.07 18.33 13.72
C GLU A 63 10.08 17.63 15.09
N GLY A 64 9.44 16.44 15.19
CA GLY A 64 9.44 15.63 16.40
C GLY A 64 10.82 15.13 16.82
N LEU A 65 11.76 15.04 15.87
CA LEU A 65 13.16 14.70 16.10
C LEU A 65 14.07 15.93 16.26
N GLY A 66 13.50 17.14 16.23
CA GLY A 66 14.25 18.39 16.36
C GLY A 66 14.96 18.88 15.09
N TYR A 67 14.56 18.36 13.92
CA TYR A 67 15.11 18.77 12.63
C TYR A 67 14.15 19.68 11.86
N SER A 68 14.70 20.66 11.14
CA SER A 68 14.02 21.43 10.10
C SER A 68 14.56 20.99 8.73
N LEU A 69 13.67 20.62 7.83
CA LEU A 69 14.03 20.18 6.47
C LEU A 69 13.80 21.32 5.49
N ASP A 70 14.73 21.53 4.58
CA ASP A 70 14.49 22.37 3.41
C ASP A 70 13.55 21.68 2.41
N ASP A 71 13.07 22.38 1.37
CA ASP A 71 12.10 21.84 0.41
C ASP A 71 12.58 20.60 -0.32
N ARG A 72 13.88 20.52 -0.64
CA ARG A 72 14.47 19.35 -1.30
C ARG A 72 14.53 18.15 -0.35
N GLN A 73 15.00 18.36 0.86
CA GLN A 73 15.06 17.33 1.90
C GLN A 73 13.67 16.81 2.24
N LEU A 74 12.69 17.73 2.38
CA LEU A 74 11.31 17.38 2.64
C LEU A 74 10.69 16.59 1.49
N GLY A 75 11.00 16.92 0.24
CA GLY A 75 10.58 16.16 -0.93
C GLY A 75 11.12 14.73 -0.92
N LEU A 76 12.41 14.55 -0.62
CA LEU A 76 13.05 13.23 -0.51
C LEU A 76 12.47 12.42 0.66
N ALA A 77 12.28 13.05 1.82
CA ALA A 77 11.68 12.41 2.99
C ALA A 77 10.22 12.00 2.72
N ALA A 78 9.44 12.84 2.04
CA ALA A 78 8.07 12.51 1.63
C ALA A 78 8.03 11.31 0.66
N ALA A 79 8.96 11.25 -0.29
CA ALA A 79 9.11 10.10 -1.17
C ALA A 79 9.49 8.84 -0.38
N ALA A 80 10.41 8.94 0.57
CA ALA A 80 10.80 7.83 1.44
C ALA A 80 9.61 7.32 2.26
N VAL A 81 8.79 8.19 2.83
CA VAL A 81 7.55 7.82 3.54
C VAL A 81 6.58 7.11 2.59
N HIS A 82 6.31 7.68 1.42
CA HIS A 82 5.36 7.11 0.46
C HIS A 82 5.78 5.72 -0.02
N TYR A 83 7.00 5.59 -0.51
CA TYR A 83 7.53 4.30 -0.98
C TYR A 83 7.76 3.32 0.17
N GLY A 84 8.21 3.80 1.34
CA GLY A 84 8.40 2.98 2.52
C GLY A 84 7.10 2.31 2.99
N LEU A 85 6.00 3.05 3.02
CA LEU A 85 4.67 2.50 3.32
C LEU A 85 4.24 1.47 2.27
N GLY A 86 4.37 1.79 0.98
CA GLY A 86 4.05 0.84 -0.07
C GLY A 86 4.87 -0.45 0.01
N LEU A 87 6.17 -0.34 0.29
CA LEU A 87 7.02 -1.52 0.50
C LEU A 87 6.56 -2.33 1.72
N ALA A 88 6.25 -1.67 2.84
CA ALA A 88 5.86 -2.33 4.09
C ALA A 88 4.53 -3.11 3.98
N TRP A 89 3.60 -2.65 3.15
CA TRP A 89 2.33 -3.35 2.91
C TRP A 89 2.45 -4.54 1.96
N GLY A 90 3.46 -4.60 1.11
CA GLY A 90 3.67 -5.71 0.18
C GLY A 90 3.76 -7.09 0.85
N PRO A 91 4.54 -7.28 1.93
CA PRO A 91 4.63 -8.55 2.66
C PRO A 91 3.30 -9.04 3.27
N VAL A 92 2.34 -8.14 3.55
CA VAL A 92 1.01 -8.52 4.03
C VAL A 92 0.32 -9.48 3.05
N TYR A 93 0.51 -9.25 1.75
CA TYR A 93 0.06 -10.18 0.72
C TYR A 93 0.59 -11.60 0.94
N GLY A 94 1.90 -11.75 1.16
CA GLY A 94 2.53 -13.05 1.40
C GLY A 94 1.95 -13.76 2.63
N LEU A 95 1.67 -13.02 3.70
CA LEU A 95 1.02 -13.54 4.90
C LEU A 95 -0.40 -14.05 4.60
N LEU A 96 -1.23 -13.26 3.93
CA LEU A 96 -2.60 -13.65 3.56
C LEU A 96 -2.60 -14.83 2.59
N ARG A 97 -1.66 -14.84 1.65
CA ARG A 97 -1.54 -15.89 0.64
C ARG A 97 -1.14 -17.23 1.24
N ARG A 98 -0.17 -17.22 2.15
CA ARG A 98 0.41 -18.45 2.73
C ARG A 98 -0.33 -18.91 3.98
N HIS A 99 -0.57 -18.03 4.93
CA HIS A 99 -1.21 -18.37 6.21
C HIS A 99 -2.73 -18.30 6.14
N GLY A 100 -3.27 -17.29 5.45
CA GLY A 100 -4.71 -17.16 5.21
C GLY A 100 -5.25 -18.11 4.15
N ARG A 101 -4.37 -18.81 3.41
CA ARG A 101 -4.75 -19.72 2.30
C ARG A 101 -5.65 -19.06 1.25
N MET A 102 -5.56 -17.77 1.12
CA MET A 102 -6.41 -17.03 0.19
C MET A 102 -5.94 -17.25 -1.26
N ARG A 103 -6.90 -17.17 -2.20
CA ARG A 103 -6.57 -17.13 -3.64
C ARG A 103 -5.78 -15.86 -3.94
N PRO A 104 -4.90 -15.87 -4.97
CA PRO A 104 -4.01 -14.73 -5.26
C PRO A 104 -4.74 -13.39 -5.33
N LEU A 105 -5.75 -13.29 -6.18
CA LEU A 105 -6.48 -12.03 -6.35
C LEU A 105 -7.19 -11.60 -5.06
N ALA A 106 -7.81 -12.55 -4.34
CA ALA A 106 -8.47 -12.25 -3.08
C ALA A 106 -7.49 -11.75 -2.01
N ALA A 107 -6.29 -12.33 -1.90
CA ALA A 107 -5.25 -11.88 -1.00
C ALA A 107 -4.76 -10.47 -1.37
N GLY A 108 -4.58 -10.19 -2.67
CA GLY A 108 -4.21 -8.87 -3.17
C GLY A 108 -5.27 -7.82 -2.86
N LEU A 109 -6.53 -8.07 -3.23
CA LEU A 109 -7.62 -7.14 -2.95
C LEU A 109 -7.82 -6.91 -1.45
N ALA A 110 -7.68 -7.94 -0.62
CA ALA A 110 -7.73 -7.81 0.84
C ALA A 110 -6.56 -6.95 1.37
N THR A 111 -5.35 -7.11 0.81
CA THR A 111 -4.20 -6.26 1.15
C THR A 111 -4.47 -4.80 0.82
N GLY A 112 -4.96 -4.51 -0.39
CA GLY A 112 -5.30 -3.14 -0.81
C GLY A 112 -6.44 -2.54 0.01
N ALA A 113 -7.52 -3.30 0.25
CA ALA A 113 -8.63 -2.85 1.09
C ALA A 113 -8.18 -2.56 2.53
N ALA A 114 -7.39 -3.45 3.14
CA ALA A 114 -6.85 -3.23 4.48
C ALA A 114 -5.95 -1.99 4.52
N MET A 115 -5.10 -1.80 3.51
CA MET A 115 -4.25 -0.62 3.40
C MET A 115 -5.08 0.67 3.37
N SER A 116 -6.10 0.76 2.52
CA SER A 116 -6.98 1.93 2.45
C SER A 116 -7.69 2.19 3.77
N LEU A 117 -8.33 1.17 4.34
CA LEU A 117 -9.10 1.33 5.58
C LEU A 117 -8.20 1.73 6.76
N VAL A 118 -7.03 1.08 6.89
CA VAL A 118 -6.11 1.36 8.02
C VAL A 118 -5.39 2.68 7.83
N MET A 119 -4.84 2.92 6.63
CA MET A 119 -4.03 4.12 6.40
C MET A 119 -4.91 5.35 6.20
N ASP A 120 -5.80 5.33 5.20
CA ASP A 120 -6.53 6.53 4.80
C ASP A 120 -7.66 6.87 5.77
N GLU A 121 -8.40 5.86 6.23
CA GLU A 121 -9.59 6.11 7.04
C GLU A 121 -9.30 6.20 8.55
N VAL A 122 -8.19 5.60 9.01
CA VAL A 122 -7.86 5.58 10.45
C VAL A 122 -6.59 6.35 10.75
N LEU A 123 -5.42 5.93 10.25
CA LEU A 123 -4.14 6.48 10.70
C LEU A 123 -3.89 7.90 10.21
N VAL A 124 -4.20 8.20 8.97
CA VAL A 124 -3.98 9.53 8.40
C VAL A 124 -4.74 10.62 9.17
N PRO A 125 -6.05 10.51 9.42
CA PRO A 125 -6.77 11.51 10.21
C PRO A 125 -6.41 11.45 11.71
N ALA A 126 -6.18 10.28 12.28
CA ALA A 126 -5.82 10.15 13.70
C ALA A 126 -4.48 10.79 14.04
N LEU A 127 -3.51 10.73 13.12
CA LEU A 127 -2.20 11.38 13.24
C LEU A 127 -2.21 12.87 12.82
N GLY A 128 -3.38 13.39 12.42
CA GLY A 128 -3.51 14.76 11.94
C GLY A 128 -2.67 15.04 10.68
N LEU A 129 -2.54 14.05 9.80
CA LEU A 129 -1.83 14.17 8.53
C LEU A 129 -2.74 14.70 7.40
N SER A 130 -4.04 14.73 7.64
CA SER A 130 -5.09 15.26 6.78
C SER A 130 -6.25 15.74 7.65
N PRO A 131 -7.12 16.64 7.15
CA PRO A 131 -8.40 16.94 7.79
C PRO A 131 -9.24 15.69 8.04
N PRO A 132 -10.22 15.74 8.95
CA PRO A 132 -11.11 14.61 9.22
C PRO A 132 -11.82 14.12 7.95
N ASN A 133 -12.00 12.81 7.82
CA ASN A 133 -12.61 12.16 6.64
C ASN A 133 -13.95 12.79 6.22
N ARG A 134 -14.79 13.17 7.19
CA ARG A 134 -16.09 13.85 6.94
C ARG A 134 -15.98 15.17 6.19
N ALA A 135 -14.81 15.79 6.11
CA ALA A 135 -14.61 17.04 5.35
C ALA A 135 -14.57 16.77 3.84
N PHE A 136 -14.16 15.58 3.44
CA PHE A 136 -14.00 15.21 2.03
C PHE A 136 -15.31 14.68 1.43
N PRO A 137 -15.53 14.90 0.11
CA PRO A 137 -16.62 14.26 -0.61
C PRO A 137 -16.51 12.73 -0.58
N ALA A 138 -17.65 12.02 -0.57
CA ALA A 138 -17.66 10.55 -0.57
C ALA A 138 -16.88 9.94 -1.76
N VAL A 139 -16.92 10.61 -2.91
CA VAL A 139 -16.19 10.18 -4.12
C VAL A 139 -14.67 10.17 -3.92
N THR A 140 -14.12 11.02 -3.07
CA THR A 140 -12.69 11.02 -2.68
C THR A 140 -12.30 9.70 -2.01
N HIS A 141 -13.13 9.23 -1.08
CA HIS A 141 -12.92 7.95 -0.38
C HIS A 141 -13.04 6.77 -1.33
N VAL A 142 -14.07 6.77 -2.20
CA VAL A 142 -14.25 5.72 -3.21
C VAL A 142 -13.05 5.66 -4.15
N ARG A 143 -12.58 6.80 -4.64
CA ARG A 143 -11.40 6.88 -5.50
C ARG A 143 -10.14 6.38 -4.80
N GLY A 144 -9.90 6.80 -3.57
CA GLY A 144 -8.78 6.31 -2.74
C GLY A 144 -8.84 4.81 -2.56
N PHE A 145 -10.01 4.28 -2.20
CA PHE A 145 -10.22 2.85 -2.03
C PHE A 145 -9.95 2.05 -3.32
N LEU A 146 -10.48 2.52 -4.46
CA LEU A 146 -10.22 1.87 -5.76
C LEU A 146 -8.74 1.89 -6.13
N ASN A 147 -8.03 2.99 -5.85
CA ASN A 147 -6.59 3.08 -6.07
C ASN A 147 -5.81 2.07 -5.22
N HIS A 148 -6.21 1.84 -3.97
CA HIS A 148 -5.61 0.82 -3.12
C HIS A 148 -5.99 -0.61 -3.52
N LEU A 149 -7.19 -0.84 -4.04
CA LEU A 149 -7.52 -2.14 -4.65
C LEU A 149 -6.63 -2.43 -5.86
N ALA A 150 -6.35 -1.41 -6.69
CA ALA A 150 -5.39 -1.55 -7.79
C ALA A 150 -3.97 -1.86 -7.28
N TYR A 151 -3.53 -1.20 -6.19
CA TYR A 151 -2.28 -1.55 -5.51
C TYR A 151 -2.26 -3.05 -5.18
N GLY A 152 -3.28 -3.55 -4.49
CA GLY A 152 -3.36 -4.94 -4.09
C GLY A 152 -3.38 -5.92 -5.27
N ALA A 153 -4.06 -5.57 -6.36
CA ALA A 153 -4.08 -6.37 -7.59
C ALA A 153 -2.68 -6.45 -8.24
N VAL A 154 -1.95 -5.33 -8.29
CA VAL A 154 -0.58 -5.29 -8.82
C VAL A 154 0.38 -6.06 -7.92
N VAL A 155 0.24 -5.95 -6.59
CA VAL A 155 1.02 -6.77 -5.64
C VAL A 155 0.80 -8.26 -5.93
N ALA A 156 -0.46 -8.69 -6.08
CA ALA A 156 -0.79 -10.09 -6.37
C ALA A 156 -0.16 -10.55 -7.69
N LEU A 157 -0.31 -9.78 -8.76
CA LEU A 157 0.23 -10.10 -10.08
C LEU A 157 1.76 -10.23 -10.02
N THR A 158 2.43 -9.25 -9.43
CA THR A 158 3.90 -9.22 -9.34
C THR A 158 4.41 -10.37 -8.47
N ALA A 159 3.84 -10.56 -7.28
CA ALA A 159 4.27 -11.61 -6.37
C ALA A 159 4.06 -13.01 -6.96
N GLU A 160 2.90 -13.30 -7.54
CA GLU A 160 2.65 -14.62 -8.17
C GLU A 160 3.55 -14.86 -9.38
N THR A 161 3.90 -13.81 -10.12
CA THR A 161 4.89 -13.93 -11.22
C THR A 161 6.25 -14.32 -10.66
N VAL A 162 6.73 -13.64 -9.62
CA VAL A 162 8.02 -13.95 -8.99
C VAL A 162 8.00 -15.36 -8.38
N TYR A 163 6.94 -15.73 -7.66
CA TYR A 163 6.81 -17.07 -7.09
C TYR A 163 6.86 -18.19 -8.15
N ARG A 164 6.23 -17.98 -9.30
CA ARG A 164 6.28 -18.94 -10.42
C ARG A 164 7.69 -19.04 -11.00
N LEU A 165 8.35 -17.92 -11.26
CA LEU A 165 9.69 -17.87 -11.83
C LEU A 165 10.74 -18.49 -10.90
N THR A 166 10.56 -18.38 -9.58
CA THR A 166 11.50 -18.93 -8.57
C THR A 166 11.11 -20.32 -8.06
N GLY A 167 9.98 -20.88 -8.50
CA GLY A 167 9.49 -22.17 -8.01
C GLY A 167 9.07 -22.17 -6.52
N THR A 168 8.78 -20.98 -5.94
CA THR A 168 8.47 -20.81 -4.51
C THR A 168 6.99 -20.56 -4.23
N THR A 169 6.13 -20.86 -5.19
CA THR A 169 4.67 -20.62 -5.10
C THR A 169 4.09 -21.17 -3.80
N PRO A 170 3.32 -20.36 -3.03
CA PRO A 170 2.60 -20.82 -1.85
C PRO A 170 1.58 -21.90 -2.26
N GLY A 171 1.88 -23.16 -1.97
CA GLY A 171 0.99 -24.30 -2.24
C GLY A 171 0.09 -24.63 -1.05
N PRO A 172 -1.02 -25.40 -1.27
CA PRO A 172 -1.69 -26.07 -0.17
C PRO A 172 -0.66 -27.01 0.49
N ARG A 173 -0.55 -26.95 1.82
CA ARG A 173 0.21 -27.96 2.55
C ARG A 173 -0.41 -29.30 2.16
N SER A 174 0.35 -30.16 1.48
CA SER A 174 -0.02 -31.57 1.34
C SER A 174 -0.22 -32.09 2.75
N GLY A 175 -1.47 -32.29 3.14
CA GLY A 175 -1.79 -33.01 4.36
C GLY A 175 -1.13 -34.37 4.23
N GLY A 176 -0.04 -34.58 4.96
CA GLY A 176 0.54 -35.89 5.08
C GLY A 176 -0.53 -36.78 5.71
N THR A 177 -1.17 -37.60 4.87
CA THR A 177 -1.80 -38.82 5.34
C THR A 177 -0.63 -39.68 5.84
N ARG A 178 -0.42 -39.68 7.14
CA ARG A 178 0.41 -40.69 7.78
C ARG A 178 -0.35 -42.00 7.62
N PRO A 179 0.34 -43.06 7.15
CA PRO A 179 -0.20 -44.43 7.21
C PRO A 179 -0.39 -44.90 8.64
#